data_4bd289a3f789c6a66e44b4725d4e8896
#
_entry.id   4bd289a3f789c6a66e44b4725d4e8896
#
_cell.length_a   1.000
_cell.length_b   1.000
_cell.length_c   1.000
_cell.angle_alpha   90.00
_cell.angle_beta   90.00
_cell.angle_gamma   90.00
#
_symmetry.space_group_name_H-M   'P 1'
#
loop_
_entity.id
_entity.type
_entity.pdbx_description
1 polymer ?
#
loop_
_entity_poly.entity_id
_entity_poly.type
_entity_poly.pdbx_seq_one_letter_code
_entity_poly.pdbx_strand_id
1 'polypeptide(L)'
;MFDSLNLKSVNKSYGAKQVLKNINLNIESGKIVGLLGPNGSGKTTLIKLIVGLTRTSSGIVTIDGHEPGKVTKSYVSYLPDKDFLDINMSIEDTIRMFADFYTDFDIGIAYKLLEDLQVPYKFKIKALSKGNREKLMLILVMSRRAKLYVLDEPIAGVDPVARDYILNTIVGNYNKTATVIISTHLIADVEKILDDVIFIKDGEIIMHETSAAIRSGKGCCVDEYFREVYDDGQNDKVRI
;
A
#
# COMPACT_ATOMS: atom_id res chain seq x y z
N MET A 1 6.22 13.12 16.20
CA MET A 1 5.07 13.02 15.29
C MET A 1 5.62 12.66 13.94
N PHE A 2 4.98 11.81 13.15
CA PHE A 2 5.38 11.57 11.75
C PHE A 2 5.01 12.83 10.97
N ASP A 3 5.97 13.44 10.28
CA ASP A 3 5.72 14.77 9.71
C ASP A 3 5.12 14.64 8.31
N SER A 4 5.75 13.89 7.42
CA SER A 4 5.20 13.66 6.08
C SER A 4 6.06 12.71 5.24
N LEU A 5 5.47 12.23 4.15
CA LEU A 5 6.16 11.64 3.02
C LEU A 5 6.27 12.71 1.92
N ASN A 6 7.47 13.07 1.54
CA ASN A 6 7.72 14.06 0.50
C ASN A 6 8.49 13.48 -0.68
N LEU A 7 8.02 13.76 -1.88
CA LEU A 7 8.69 13.49 -3.15
C LEU A 7 8.85 14.81 -3.91
N LYS A 8 10.08 15.13 -4.33
CA LYS A 8 10.38 16.36 -5.06
C LYS A 8 11.08 16.01 -6.36
N SER A 9 10.40 16.31 -7.49
CA SER A 9 10.88 16.11 -8.86
C SER A 9 11.46 14.71 -9.10
N VAL A 10 10.79 13.67 -8.54
CA VAL A 10 11.27 12.30 -8.57
C VAL A 10 11.07 11.69 -9.95
N ASN A 11 12.16 11.18 -10.52
CA ASN A 11 12.16 10.43 -11.77
C ASN A 11 12.73 9.03 -11.53
N LYS A 12 12.21 8.04 -12.27
CA LYS A 12 12.74 6.68 -12.27
C LYS A 12 12.75 6.09 -13.65
N SER A 13 13.94 5.62 -14.07
CA SER A 13 14.11 4.86 -15.30
C SER A 13 14.74 3.50 -15.02
N TYR A 14 14.43 2.53 -15.86
CA TYR A 14 15.09 1.23 -15.95
C TYR A 14 15.64 1.09 -17.38
N GLY A 15 16.95 1.23 -17.52
CA GLY A 15 17.57 1.37 -18.83
C GLY A 15 17.00 2.58 -19.58
N ALA A 16 16.55 2.40 -20.81
CA ALA A 16 15.95 3.44 -21.62
C ALA A 16 14.49 3.78 -21.28
N LYS A 17 13.82 2.93 -20.47
CA LYS A 17 12.40 3.12 -20.15
C LYS A 17 12.23 3.99 -18.91
N GLN A 18 11.71 5.20 -19.08
CA GLN A 18 11.29 6.06 -17.98
C GLN A 18 9.92 5.58 -17.46
N VAL A 19 9.84 5.24 -16.17
CA VAL A 19 8.64 4.69 -15.53
C VAL A 19 7.95 5.71 -14.63
N LEU A 20 8.71 6.59 -13.98
CA LEU A 20 8.15 7.71 -13.22
C LEU A 20 8.76 9.01 -13.73
N LYS A 21 7.90 10.04 -13.87
CA LYS A 21 8.23 11.30 -14.50
C LYS A 21 7.83 12.45 -13.58
N ASN A 22 8.83 13.19 -13.11
CA ASN A 22 8.66 14.41 -12.32
C ASN A 22 7.60 14.32 -11.20
N ILE A 23 7.64 13.22 -10.43
CA ILE A 23 6.69 13.03 -9.33
C ILE A 23 6.95 14.07 -8.24
N ASN A 24 5.94 14.88 -7.96
CA ASN A 24 5.88 15.80 -6.83
C ASN A 24 4.68 15.41 -5.98
N LEU A 25 4.91 15.06 -4.71
CA LEU A 25 3.89 14.56 -3.83
C LEU A 25 4.24 14.89 -2.38
N ASN A 26 3.25 15.36 -1.64
CA ASN A 26 3.33 15.53 -0.20
C ASN A 26 2.14 14.81 0.43
N ILE A 27 2.40 13.85 1.33
CA ILE A 27 1.39 13.13 2.09
C ILE A 27 1.58 13.46 3.57
N GLU A 28 0.57 14.06 4.16
CA GLU A 28 0.53 14.38 5.59
C GLU A 28 0.32 13.12 6.44
N SER A 29 0.70 13.21 7.71
CA SER A 29 0.50 12.10 8.65
C SER A 29 -0.97 11.87 9.02
N GLY A 30 -1.28 10.63 9.46
CA GLY A 30 -2.58 10.30 10.04
C GLY A 30 -3.70 10.05 9.03
N LYS A 31 -3.36 9.80 7.76
CA LYS A 31 -4.34 9.58 6.68
C LYS A 31 -4.23 8.19 6.09
N ILE A 32 -5.35 7.67 5.59
CA ILE A 32 -5.39 6.51 4.69
C ILE A 32 -5.47 7.04 3.25
N VAL A 33 -4.44 6.80 2.47
CA VAL A 33 -4.24 7.36 1.13
C VAL A 33 -4.31 6.26 0.07
N GLY A 34 -5.20 6.39 -0.89
CA GLY A 34 -5.28 5.51 -2.05
C GLY A 34 -4.33 5.94 -3.16
N LEU A 35 -3.38 5.09 -3.54
CA LEU A 35 -2.58 5.26 -4.75
C LEU A 35 -3.22 4.46 -5.88
N LEU A 36 -4.01 5.13 -6.71
CA LEU A 36 -4.94 4.54 -7.66
C LEU A 36 -4.45 4.73 -9.09
N GLY A 37 -4.59 3.71 -9.91
CA GLY A 37 -4.17 3.74 -11.30
C GLY A 37 -4.22 2.38 -11.96
N PRO A 38 -4.24 2.30 -13.29
CA PRO A 38 -4.24 1.05 -14.02
C PRO A 38 -2.93 0.26 -13.82
N ASN A 39 -2.92 -0.99 -14.24
CA ASN A 39 -1.72 -1.80 -14.25
C ASN A 39 -0.66 -1.16 -15.17
N GLY A 40 0.59 -1.10 -14.69
CA GLY A 40 1.68 -0.48 -15.43
C GLY A 40 1.80 1.05 -15.29
N SER A 41 0.91 1.73 -14.57
CA SER A 41 0.96 3.19 -14.37
C SER A 41 2.15 3.68 -13.53
N GLY A 42 2.85 2.78 -12.81
CA GLY A 42 4.00 3.13 -11.98
C GLY A 42 3.81 2.97 -10.47
N LYS A 43 2.63 2.54 -9.96
CA LYS A 43 2.32 2.37 -8.52
C LYS A 43 3.40 1.59 -7.77
N THR A 44 3.64 0.35 -8.15
CA THR A 44 4.65 -0.51 -7.51
C THR A 44 6.06 0.07 -7.59
N THR A 45 6.40 0.80 -8.67
CA THR A 45 7.70 1.47 -8.78
C THR A 45 7.79 2.62 -7.79
N LEU A 46 6.75 3.42 -7.66
CA LEU A 46 6.67 4.51 -6.68
C LEU A 46 6.78 3.97 -5.25
N ILE A 47 6.04 2.92 -4.94
CA ILE A 47 6.11 2.22 -3.65
C ILE A 47 7.54 1.74 -3.36
N LYS A 48 8.21 1.09 -4.32
CA LYS A 48 9.59 0.61 -4.14
C LYS A 48 10.59 1.73 -3.88
N LEU A 49 10.37 2.93 -4.40
CA LEU A 49 11.15 4.12 -4.05
C LEU A 49 10.90 4.54 -2.61
N ILE A 50 9.63 4.63 -2.21
CA ILE A 50 9.20 5.03 -0.85
C ILE A 50 9.79 4.08 0.20
N VAL A 51 9.69 2.77 -0.02
CA VAL A 51 10.19 1.77 0.96
C VAL A 51 11.70 1.51 0.85
N GLY A 52 12.41 2.17 -0.07
CA GLY A 52 13.86 2.07 -0.24
C GLY A 52 14.33 0.74 -0.83
N LEU A 53 13.49 0.06 -1.62
CA LEU A 53 13.86 -1.14 -2.38
C LEU A 53 14.53 -0.81 -3.72
N THR A 54 14.38 0.41 -4.20
CA THR A 54 15.09 0.93 -5.37
C THR A 54 15.43 2.41 -5.16
N ARG A 55 16.40 2.93 -5.90
CA ARG A 55 16.80 4.34 -5.84
C ARG A 55 16.15 5.13 -6.95
N THR A 56 15.94 6.42 -6.73
CA THR A 56 15.53 7.37 -7.77
C THR A 56 16.59 7.49 -8.84
N SER A 57 16.19 7.83 -10.07
CA SER A 57 17.14 8.26 -11.10
C SER A 57 17.52 9.72 -10.92
N SER A 58 16.58 10.56 -10.45
CA SER A 58 16.77 11.94 -10.00
C SER A 58 15.64 12.34 -9.06
N GLY A 59 15.78 13.48 -8.38
CA GLY A 59 14.85 13.94 -7.37
C GLY A 59 15.09 13.30 -6.00
N ILE A 60 14.29 13.69 -5.03
CA ILE A 60 14.48 13.32 -3.62
C ILE A 60 13.17 12.76 -3.08
N VAL A 61 13.30 11.66 -2.32
CA VAL A 61 12.22 11.07 -1.50
C VAL A 61 12.63 11.21 -0.05
N THR A 62 11.76 11.72 0.80
CA THR A 62 11.99 11.75 2.26
C THR A 62 10.76 11.29 3.01
N ILE A 63 10.98 10.55 4.09
CA ILE A 63 9.97 10.05 5.03
C ILE A 63 10.37 10.58 6.40
N ASP A 64 9.55 11.43 7.00
CA ASP A 64 9.86 12.07 8.29
C ASP A 64 11.24 12.76 8.26
N GLY A 65 11.55 13.44 7.13
CA GLY A 65 12.82 14.15 6.89
C GLY A 65 14.01 13.27 6.51
N HIS A 66 13.87 11.94 6.50
CA HIS A 66 14.95 10.99 6.18
C HIS A 66 14.77 10.37 4.80
N GLU A 67 15.86 10.19 4.06
CA GLU A 67 15.84 9.39 2.83
C GLU A 67 15.52 7.90 3.14
N PRO A 68 14.82 7.19 2.22
CA PRO A 68 14.53 5.78 2.39
C PRO A 68 15.79 4.95 2.63
N GLY A 69 15.90 4.29 3.79
CA GLY A 69 17.10 3.56 4.18
C GLY A 69 16.96 2.87 5.54
N LYS A 70 18.08 2.66 6.22
CA LYS A 70 18.11 1.94 7.52
C LYS A 70 17.20 2.59 8.56
N VAL A 71 17.21 3.93 8.65
CA VAL A 71 16.40 4.68 9.62
C VAL A 71 14.91 4.52 9.33
N THR A 72 14.49 4.72 8.08
CA THR A 72 13.07 4.65 7.71
C THR A 72 12.51 3.24 7.84
N LYS A 73 13.31 2.19 7.58
CA LYS A 73 12.88 0.78 7.72
C LYS A 73 12.50 0.40 9.15
N SER A 74 12.96 1.14 10.16
CA SER A 74 12.58 0.89 11.54
C SER A 74 11.15 1.29 11.86
N TYR A 75 10.53 2.17 11.06
CA TYR A 75 9.17 2.67 11.28
C TYR A 75 8.27 2.65 10.02
N VAL A 76 8.75 2.06 8.93
CA VAL A 76 7.94 1.79 7.73
C VAL A 76 7.62 0.30 7.68
N SER A 77 6.34 -0.03 7.58
CA SER A 77 5.87 -1.40 7.38
C SER A 77 5.37 -1.56 5.93
N TYR A 78 5.81 -2.63 5.25
CA TYR A 78 5.55 -2.81 3.83
C TYR A 78 4.96 -4.18 3.54
N LEU A 79 3.81 -4.20 2.84
CA LEU A 79 3.20 -5.39 2.26
C LEU A 79 3.43 -5.36 0.75
N PRO A 80 4.28 -6.23 0.18
CA PRO A 80 4.43 -6.35 -1.27
C PRO A 80 3.26 -7.11 -1.90
N ASP A 81 3.08 -6.92 -3.22
CA ASP A 81 2.15 -7.67 -4.06
C ASP A 81 2.52 -9.16 -4.20
N LYS A 82 3.77 -9.51 -3.89
CA LYS A 82 4.31 -10.87 -4.01
C LYS A 82 4.54 -11.50 -2.64
N ASP A 83 4.27 -12.81 -2.58
CA ASP A 83 4.56 -13.63 -1.40
C ASP A 83 6.06 -13.56 -1.04
N PHE A 84 6.34 -13.21 0.22
CA PHE A 84 7.70 -13.10 0.77
C PHE A 84 7.97 -14.15 1.86
N LEU A 85 7.01 -15.03 2.12
CA LEU A 85 7.10 -16.02 3.19
C LEU A 85 8.04 -17.17 2.83
N ASP A 86 8.89 -17.59 3.76
CA ASP A 86 9.59 -18.87 3.62
C ASP A 86 8.63 -20.03 3.90
N ILE A 87 8.26 -20.75 2.86
CA ILE A 87 7.30 -21.85 2.92
C ILE A 87 7.72 -23.02 3.83
N ASN A 88 9.02 -23.11 4.20
CA ASN A 88 9.55 -24.16 5.07
C ASN A 88 9.44 -23.82 6.55
N MET A 89 9.27 -22.53 6.88
CA MET A 89 9.09 -22.07 8.26
C MET A 89 7.69 -22.43 8.79
N SER A 90 7.58 -22.55 10.11
CA SER A 90 6.28 -22.50 10.79
C SER A 90 5.80 -21.06 10.91
N ILE A 91 4.50 -20.86 11.09
CA ILE A 91 3.94 -19.52 11.36
C ILE A 91 4.54 -18.93 12.63
N GLU A 92 4.67 -19.77 13.68
CA GLU A 92 5.23 -19.36 14.95
C GLU A 92 6.70 -18.90 14.83
N ASP A 93 7.54 -19.63 14.10
CA ASP A 93 8.94 -19.23 13.85
C ASP A 93 9.01 -17.94 13.03
N THR A 94 8.07 -17.75 12.08
CA THR A 94 7.99 -16.53 11.29
C THR A 94 7.61 -15.32 12.16
N ILE A 95 6.66 -15.48 13.08
CA ILE A 95 6.28 -14.43 14.04
C ILE A 95 7.46 -14.09 14.95
N ARG A 96 8.17 -15.10 15.48
CA ARG A 96 9.38 -14.87 16.31
C ARG A 96 10.46 -14.15 15.51
N MET A 97 10.71 -14.56 14.28
CA MET A 97 11.66 -13.89 13.39
C MET A 97 11.30 -12.42 13.20
N PHE A 98 10.03 -12.09 12.96
CA PHE A 98 9.61 -10.69 12.83
C PHE A 98 9.80 -9.91 14.13
N ALA A 99 9.52 -10.50 15.28
CA ALA A 99 9.75 -9.88 16.58
C ALA A 99 11.24 -9.64 16.87
N ASP A 100 12.12 -10.51 16.40
CA ASP A 100 13.57 -10.35 16.53
C ASP A 100 14.12 -9.25 15.62
N PHE A 101 13.54 -9.10 14.40
CA PHE A 101 13.99 -8.10 13.44
C PHE A 101 13.39 -6.70 13.66
N TYR A 102 12.17 -6.62 14.18
CA TYR A 102 11.42 -5.36 14.31
C TYR A 102 11.06 -5.09 15.77
N THR A 103 11.72 -4.13 16.38
CA THR A 103 11.48 -3.75 17.78
C THR A 103 10.07 -3.19 18.03
N ASP A 104 9.38 -2.78 16.98
CA ASP A 104 8.01 -2.27 16.98
C ASP A 104 6.96 -3.36 16.65
N PHE A 105 7.37 -4.63 16.54
CA PHE A 105 6.47 -5.74 16.28
C PHE A 105 5.76 -6.20 17.56
N ASP A 106 4.44 -6.31 17.51
CA ASP A 106 3.61 -6.73 18.63
C ASP A 106 3.11 -8.17 18.42
N ILE A 107 3.73 -9.11 19.14
CA ILE A 107 3.38 -10.54 19.09
C ILE A 107 1.92 -10.79 19.49
N GLY A 108 1.40 -10.02 20.45
CA GLY A 108 0.02 -10.14 20.92
C GLY A 108 -0.98 -9.78 19.84
N ILE A 109 -0.70 -8.69 19.08
CA ILE A 109 -1.50 -8.31 17.90
C ILE A 109 -1.44 -9.41 16.84
N ALA A 110 -0.25 -9.98 16.58
CA ALA A 110 -0.10 -11.03 15.56
C ALA A 110 -0.98 -12.25 15.86
N TYR A 111 -0.95 -12.75 17.11
CA TYR A 111 -1.78 -13.90 17.49
C TYR A 111 -3.28 -13.57 17.49
N LYS A 112 -3.66 -12.37 17.96
CA LYS A 112 -5.05 -11.92 17.88
C LYS A 112 -5.54 -11.90 16.44
N LEU A 113 -4.76 -11.33 15.51
CA LEU A 113 -5.14 -11.27 14.09
C LEU A 113 -5.16 -12.66 13.43
N LEU A 114 -4.31 -13.60 13.84
CA LEU A 114 -4.39 -15.00 13.37
C LEU A 114 -5.73 -15.63 13.76
N GLU A 115 -6.19 -15.38 14.99
CA GLU A 115 -7.47 -15.88 15.50
C GLU A 115 -8.64 -15.20 14.78
N ASP A 116 -8.65 -13.86 14.71
CA ASP A 116 -9.68 -13.07 14.07
C ASP A 116 -9.83 -13.44 12.57
N LEU A 117 -8.73 -13.63 11.85
CA LEU A 117 -8.68 -14.00 10.43
C LEU A 117 -8.79 -15.53 10.19
N GLN A 118 -8.93 -16.30 11.25
CA GLN A 118 -9.05 -17.77 11.21
C GLN A 118 -7.89 -18.44 10.43
N VAL A 119 -6.66 -17.94 10.61
CA VAL A 119 -5.46 -18.54 10.02
C VAL A 119 -4.95 -19.64 10.95
N PRO A 120 -4.87 -20.89 10.48
CA PRO A 120 -4.43 -22.02 11.32
C PRO A 120 -2.92 -21.94 11.59
N TYR A 121 -2.51 -21.49 12.77
CA TYR A 121 -1.11 -21.15 13.08
C TYR A 121 -0.21 -22.35 13.48
N LYS A 122 -0.79 -23.53 13.73
CA LYS A 122 -0.03 -24.74 14.12
C LYS A 122 0.64 -25.47 12.95
N PHE A 123 0.62 -24.92 11.77
CA PHE A 123 1.13 -25.55 10.54
C PHE A 123 2.34 -24.82 9.99
N LYS A 124 3.09 -25.53 9.12
CA LYS A 124 4.09 -24.90 8.27
C LYS A 124 3.39 -24.08 7.18
N ILE A 125 4.04 -23.00 6.77
CA ILE A 125 3.50 -22.06 5.76
C ILE A 125 3.15 -22.76 4.45
N LYS A 126 3.92 -23.80 4.06
CA LYS A 126 3.64 -24.62 2.86
C LYS A 126 2.28 -25.33 2.87
N ALA A 127 1.71 -25.55 4.06
CA ALA A 127 0.39 -26.20 4.20
C ALA A 127 -0.77 -25.20 4.08
N LEU A 128 -0.50 -23.89 4.07
CA LEU A 128 -1.52 -22.87 3.93
C LEU A 128 -2.00 -22.75 2.49
N SER A 129 -3.30 -22.49 2.32
CA SER A 129 -3.85 -22.02 1.04
C SER A 129 -3.24 -20.67 0.65
N LYS A 130 -3.35 -20.28 -0.62
CA LYS A 130 -2.90 -18.97 -1.09
C LYS A 130 -3.53 -17.84 -0.28
N GLY A 131 -4.85 -17.85 -0.06
CA GLY A 131 -5.54 -16.83 0.71
C GLY A 131 -5.08 -16.75 2.19
N ASN A 132 -4.78 -17.89 2.82
CA ASN A 132 -4.23 -17.88 4.17
C ASN A 132 -2.79 -17.35 4.23
N ARG A 133 -1.98 -17.52 3.17
CA ARG A 133 -0.66 -16.89 3.09
C ARG A 133 -0.78 -15.38 2.92
N GLU A 134 -1.71 -14.91 2.08
CA GLU A 134 -1.99 -13.47 1.92
C GLU A 134 -2.44 -12.83 3.24
N LYS A 135 -3.35 -13.49 3.97
CA LYS A 135 -3.74 -13.08 5.33
C LYS A 135 -2.55 -13.05 6.28
N LEU A 136 -1.70 -14.09 6.27
CA LEU A 136 -0.51 -14.14 7.14
C LEU A 136 0.46 -12.98 6.83
N MET A 137 0.71 -12.68 5.56
CA MET A 137 1.54 -11.53 5.17
C MET A 137 0.97 -10.21 5.71
N LEU A 138 -0.34 -10.02 5.58
CA LEU A 138 -1.00 -8.84 6.14
C LEU A 138 -0.88 -8.79 7.68
N ILE A 139 -1.11 -9.90 8.36
CA ILE A 139 -0.96 -10.01 9.82
C ILE A 139 0.43 -9.56 10.26
N LEU A 140 1.48 -10.07 9.62
CA LEU A 140 2.86 -9.72 9.95
C LEU A 140 3.13 -8.22 9.77
N VAL A 141 2.61 -7.63 8.70
CA VAL A 141 2.77 -6.20 8.41
C VAL A 141 1.96 -5.33 9.39
N MET A 142 0.71 -5.69 9.67
CA MET A 142 -0.17 -4.92 10.56
C MET A 142 0.14 -5.11 12.05
N SER A 143 0.92 -6.13 12.42
CA SER A 143 1.39 -6.35 13.79
C SER A 143 2.58 -5.46 14.17
N ARG A 144 3.11 -4.67 13.26
CA ARG A 144 4.09 -3.63 13.57
C ARG A 144 3.39 -2.35 14.02
N ARG A 145 4.00 -1.61 14.93
CA ARG A 145 3.55 -0.26 15.34
C ARG A 145 4.25 0.81 14.48
N ALA A 146 4.14 0.67 13.16
CA ALA A 146 4.79 1.54 12.21
C ALA A 146 4.19 2.96 12.20
N LYS A 147 4.98 3.93 11.72
CA LYS A 147 4.51 5.29 11.42
C LYS A 147 3.94 5.42 10.01
N LEU A 148 4.42 4.58 9.09
CA LEU A 148 3.97 4.51 7.71
C LEU A 148 3.76 3.05 7.32
N TYR A 149 2.55 2.72 6.89
CA TYR A 149 2.23 1.45 6.26
C TYR A 149 2.10 1.67 4.75
N VAL A 150 2.73 0.82 3.98
CA VAL A 150 2.66 0.83 2.51
C VAL A 150 2.20 -0.54 2.05
N LEU A 151 0.98 -0.61 1.51
CA LEU A 151 0.31 -1.86 1.15
C LEU A 151 0.12 -1.90 -0.37
N ASP A 152 0.85 -2.78 -1.04
CA ASP A 152 0.81 -2.93 -2.50
C ASP A 152 -0.19 -4.04 -2.86
N GLU A 153 -1.35 -3.66 -3.40
CA GLU A 153 -2.46 -4.54 -3.81
C GLU A 153 -2.94 -5.50 -2.68
N PRO A 154 -3.26 -5.01 -1.46
CA PRO A 154 -3.51 -5.86 -0.29
C PRO A 154 -4.75 -6.75 -0.41
N ILE A 155 -5.66 -6.47 -1.34
CA ILE A 155 -6.91 -7.21 -1.57
C ILE A 155 -6.99 -7.87 -2.95
N ALA A 156 -5.92 -7.80 -3.75
CA ALA A 156 -5.88 -8.43 -5.06
C ALA A 156 -5.84 -9.96 -4.91
N GLY A 157 -6.73 -10.63 -5.64
CA GLY A 157 -6.82 -12.10 -5.58
C GLY A 157 -7.54 -12.68 -4.36
N VAL A 158 -8.05 -11.83 -3.47
CA VAL A 158 -8.86 -12.21 -2.31
C VAL A 158 -10.35 -12.24 -2.69
N ASP A 159 -11.09 -13.20 -2.16
CA ASP A 159 -12.53 -13.26 -2.38
C ASP A 159 -13.25 -12.05 -1.76
N PRO A 160 -14.42 -11.62 -2.32
CA PRO A 160 -15.10 -10.40 -1.90
C PRO A 160 -15.44 -10.34 -0.40
N VAL A 161 -15.79 -11.47 0.22
CA VAL A 161 -16.15 -11.52 1.66
C VAL A 161 -14.91 -11.28 2.51
N ALA A 162 -13.78 -11.86 2.14
CA ALA A 162 -12.52 -11.68 2.85
C ALA A 162 -11.91 -10.26 2.66
N ARG A 163 -12.26 -9.55 1.56
CA ARG A 163 -11.80 -8.16 1.34
C ARG A 163 -12.27 -7.21 2.41
N ASP A 164 -13.57 -7.23 2.74
CA ASP A 164 -14.12 -6.38 3.80
C ASP A 164 -13.42 -6.64 5.14
N TYR A 165 -13.11 -7.90 5.41
CA TYR A 165 -12.42 -8.27 6.63
C TYR A 165 -10.98 -7.74 6.67
N ILE A 166 -10.26 -7.83 5.56
CA ILE A 166 -8.91 -7.26 5.40
C ILE A 166 -8.94 -5.75 5.61
N LEU A 167 -9.87 -5.05 4.95
CA LEU A 167 -9.99 -3.59 5.08
C LEU A 167 -10.32 -3.18 6.52
N ASN A 168 -11.24 -3.88 7.17
CA ASN A 168 -11.54 -3.65 8.59
C ASN A 168 -10.32 -3.93 9.49
N THR A 169 -9.52 -4.94 9.17
CA THR A 169 -8.26 -5.23 9.88
C THR A 169 -7.26 -4.08 9.72
N ILE A 170 -7.12 -3.53 8.52
CA ILE A 170 -6.25 -2.37 8.26
C ILE A 170 -6.73 -1.18 9.10
N VAL A 171 -8.02 -0.80 8.99
CA VAL A 171 -8.60 0.36 9.70
C VAL A 171 -8.58 0.19 11.22
N GLY A 172 -8.78 -1.05 11.72
CA GLY A 172 -8.87 -1.34 13.15
C GLY A 172 -7.53 -1.45 13.88
N ASN A 173 -6.45 -1.74 13.14
CA ASN A 173 -5.17 -2.10 13.77
C ASN A 173 -4.01 -1.15 13.49
N TYR A 174 -4.17 -0.16 12.58
CA TYR A 174 -3.13 0.86 12.44
C TYR A 174 -3.23 1.91 13.54
N ASN A 175 -2.09 2.47 13.92
CA ASN A 175 -2.07 3.64 14.81
C ASN A 175 -2.67 4.84 14.07
N LYS A 176 -3.70 5.47 14.61
CA LYS A 176 -4.39 6.62 13.98
C LYS A 176 -3.48 7.83 13.72
N THR A 177 -2.29 7.87 14.31
CA THR A 177 -1.26 8.87 14.00
C THR A 177 -0.33 8.43 12.87
N ALA A 178 -0.42 7.17 12.42
CA ALA A 178 0.34 6.65 11.30
C ALA A 178 -0.39 6.94 9.98
N THR A 179 0.36 6.96 8.90
CA THR A 179 -0.18 7.05 7.54
C THR A 179 -0.24 5.66 6.92
N VAL A 180 -1.29 5.38 6.16
CA VAL A 180 -1.43 4.14 5.39
C VAL A 180 -1.53 4.51 3.91
N ILE A 181 -0.66 3.95 3.07
CA ILE A 181 -0.76 4.06 1.61
C ILE A 181 -1.22 2.70 1.08
N ILE A 182 -2.33 2.70 0.36
CA ILE A 182 -2.88 1.50 -0.27
C ILE A 182 -2.82 1.68 -1.78
N SER A 183 -2.01 0.88 -2.47
CA SER A 183 -2.10 0.81 -3.93
C SER A 183 -3.13 -0.23 -4.33
N THR A 184 -4.01 0.11 -5.27
CA THR A 184 -4.95 -0.84 -5.82
C THR A 184 -5.55 -0.36 -7.14
N HIS A 185 -6.09 -1.31 -7.89
CA HIS A 185 -6.97 -1.08 -9.02
C HIS A 185 -8.45 -1.42 -8.70
N LEU A 186 -8.72 -1.94 -7.48
CA LEU A 186 -10.05 -2.31 -6.97
C LEU A 186 -10.62 -1.15 -6.14
N ILE A 187 -10.93 -0.03 -6.79
CA ILE A 187 -11.24 1.24 -6.14
C ILE A 187 -12.55 1.18 -5.35
N ALA A 188 -13.59 0.60 -5.93
CA ALA A 188 -14.91 0.47 -5.30
C ALA A 188 -14.86 -0.24 -3.92
N ASP A 189 -13.91 -1.17 -3.73
CA ASP A 189 -13.75 -1.89 -2.48
C ASP A 189 -13.11 -1.02 -1.38
N VAL A 190 -12.13 -0.17 -1.75
CA VAL A 190 -11.32 0.59 -0.78
C VAL A 190 -11.81 2.01 -0.54
N GLU A 191 -12.56 2.64 -1.46
CA GLU A 191 -12.90 4.07 -1.41
C GLU A 191 -13.59 4.52 -0.12
N LYS A 192 -14.29 3.60 0.55
CA LYS A 192 -14.99 3.87 1.82
C LYS A 192 -14.07 4.16 2.99
N ILE A 193 -12.80 3.72 2.91
CA ILE A 193 -11.80 3.90 3.97
C ILE A 193 -10.75 4.96 3.64
N LEU A 194 -10.75 5.52 2.42
CA LEU A 194 -9.75 6.48 1.98
C LEU A 194 -10.09 7.91 2.42
N ASP A 195 -9.13 8.57 3.05
CA ASP A 195 -9.15 10.01 3.32
C ASP A 195 -8.77 10.80 2.08
N ASP A 196 -7.62 10.46 1.49
CA ASP A 196 -7.07 11.10 0.29
C ASP A 196 -6.89 10.06 -0.83
N VAL A 197 -6.93 10.53 -2.07
CA VAL A 197 -6.67 9.71 -3.25
C VAL A 197 -5.66 10.39 -4.18
N ILE A 198 -4.77 9.57 -4.73
CA ILE A 198 -3.73 9.96 -5.68
C ILE A 198 -3.96 9.15 -6.94
N PHE A 199 -4.18 9.82 -8.07
CA PHE A 199 -4.29 9.15 -9.38
C PHE A 199 -2.96 9.22 -10.09
N ILE A 200 -2.45 8.04 -10.52
CA ILE A 200 -1.20 7.92 -11.27
C ILE A 200 -1.45 7.31 -12.65
N LYS A 201 -1.06 8.02 -13.71
CA LYS A 201 -1.18 7.61 -15.11
C LYS A 201 0.15 7.80 -15.82
N ASP A 202 0.60 6.79 -16.56
CA ASP A 202 1.82 6.84 -17.39
C ASP A 202 3.08 7.38 -16.67
N GLY A 203 3.18 7.10 -15.38
CA GLY A 203 4.30 7.50 -14.53
C GLY A 203 4.22 8.93 -13.99
N GLU A 204 3.08 9.59 -14.08
CA GLU A 204 2.83 10.95 -13.60
C GLU A 204 1.67 10.97 -12.58
N ILE A 205 1.75 11.83 -11.56
CA ILE A 205 0.61 12.11 -10.69
C ILE A 205 -0.30 13.09 -11.42
N ILE A 206 -1.51 12.65 -11.75
CA ILE A 206 -2.50 13.48 -12.44
C ILE A 206 -3.48 14.15 -11.50
N MET A 207 -3.60 13.64 -10.27
CA MET A 207 -4.48 14.20 -9.25
C MET A 207 -4.03 13.77 -7.84
N HIS A 208 -4.20 14.67 -6.88
CA HIS A 208 -4.14 14.39 -5.44
C HIS A 208 -5.22 15.22 -4.73
N GLU A 209 -6.25 14.57 -4.24
CA GLU A 209 -7.43 15.20 -3.63
C GLU A 209 -7.96 14.39 -2.45
N THR A 210 -8.74 15.01 -1.57
CA THR A 210 -9.46 14.27 -0.55
C THR A 210 -10.66 13.53 -1.16
N SER A 211 -11.00 12.35 -0.63
CA SER A 211 -12.20 11.62 -1.06
C SER A 211 -13.48 12.46 -0.85
N ALA A 212 -13.50 13.29 0.20
CA ALA A 212 -14.60 14.21 0.48
C ALA A 212 -14.73 15.30 -0.58
N ALA A 213 -13.61 15.87 -1.05
CA ALA A 213 -13.62 16.91 -2.09
C ALA A 213 -14.14 16.36 -3.44
N ILE A 214 -13.78 15.12 -3.79
CA ILE A 214 -14.31 14.47 -4.99
C ILE A 214 -15.82 14.30 -4.87
N ARG A 215 -16.30 13.74 -3.76
CA ARG A 215 -17.75 13.52 -3.55
C ARG A 215 -18.55 14.82 -3.59
N SER A 216 -18.07 15.88 -2.93
CA SER A 216 -18.78 17.16 -2.88
C SER A 216 -18.64 17.98 -4.16
N GLY A 217 -17.47 17.97 -4.79
CA GLY A 217 -17.19 18.80 -5.98
C GLY A 217 -17.62 18.19 -7.29
N LYS A 218 -17.60 16.85 -7.40
CA LYS A 218 -17.96 16.12 -8.61
C LYS A 218 -19.35 15.47 -8.52
N GLY A 219 -19.88 15.30 -7.31
CA GLY A 219 -21.19 14.66 -7.10
C GLY A 219 -21.21 13.16 -7.39
N CYS A 220 -20.04 12.52 -7.46
CA CYS A 220 -19.88 11.11 -7.73
C CYS A 220 -18.90 10.44 -6.74
N CYS A 221 -18.86 9.11 -6.72
CA CYS A 221 -17.90 8.38 -5.89
C CYS A 221 -16.50 8.37 -6.53
N VAL A 222 -15.48 7.94 -5.75
CA VAL A 222 -14.09 7.92 -6.24
C VAL A 222 -13.92 6.96 -7.41
N ASP A 223 -14.58 5.81 -7.39
CA ASP A 223 -14.53 4.82 -8.48
C ASP A 223 -15.14 5.35 -9.77
N GLU A 224 -16.29 6.04 -9.68
CA GLU A 224 -16.92 6.67 -10.85
C GLU A 224 -16.03 7.76 -11.45
N TYR A 225 -15.49 8.65 -10.59
CA TYR A 225 -14.58 9.71 -11.05
C TYR A 225 -13.29 9.15 -11.65
N PHE A 226 -12.74 8.08 -11.07
CA PHE A 226 -11.59 7.40 -11.63
C PHE A 226 -11.88 6.89 -13.05
N ARG A 227 -13.02 6.24 -13.27
CA ARG A 227 -13.42 5.78 -14.61
C ARG A 227 -13.53 6.93 -15.59
N GLU A 228 -14.18 8.03 -15.22
CA GLU A 228 -14.29 9.23 -16.06
C GLU A 228 -12.88 9.73 -16.48
N VAL A 229 -11.95 9.91 -15.53
CA VAL A 229 -10.59 10.42 -15.81
C VAL A 229 -9.76 9.48 -16.69
N TYR A 230 -10.02 8.17 -16.63
CA TYR A 230 -9.25 7.18 -17.41
C TYR A 230 -9.93 6.75 -18.70
N ASP A 231 -11.28 6.86 -18.84
CA ASP A 231 -12.03 6.56 -20.05
C ASP A 231 -11.93 7.65 -21.12
N ASP A 232 -11.72 8.92 -20.75
CA ASP A 232 -11.50 10.03 -21.69
C ASP A 232 -10.34 9.80 -22.69
N GLY A 233 -9.57 8.73 -22.53
CA GLY A 233 -8.48 8.34 -23.45
C GLY A 233 -8.84 7.20 -24.43
N GLN A 234 -10.02 6.54 -24.30
CA GLN A 234 -10.39 5.41 -25.17
C GLN A 234 -11.50 5.71 -26.19
N ASN A 235 -12.32 6.73 -25.94
CA ASN A 235 -13.43 7.07 -26.82
C ASN A 235 -13.04 7.74 -28.15
N ASP A 236 -11.81 8.20 -28.32
CA ASP A 236 -11.33 8.75 -29.62
C ASP A 236 -10.90 7.68 -30.64
N LYS A 237 -10.89 6.38 -30.28
CA LYS A 237 -10.50 5.28 -31.19
C LYS A 237 -11.65 4.42 -31.73
N VAL A 238 -12.89 4.73 -31.41
CA VAL A 238 -14.09 3.97 -31.89
C VAL A 238 -15.05 4.87 -32.69
N ARG A 239 -14.56 5.90 -33.34
CA ARG A 239 -15.32 6.60 -34.39
C ARG A 239 -14.51 6.53 -35.69
N ILE A 240 -14.52 5.36 -36.31
CA ILE A 240 -14.34 5.16 -37.76
C ILE A 240 -15.35 4.08 -38.18
#